data_65508260b4792b8ede92f0e7a7a1a3fb
#
_entry.id   65508260b4792b8ede92f0e7a7a1a3fb
#
_cell.length_a   1.000
_cell.length_b   1.000
_cell.length_c   1.000
_cell.angle_alpha   90.00
_cell.angle_beta   90.00
_cell.angle_gamma   90.00
#
_symmetry.space_group_name_H-M   'P 1'
#
loop_
_entity.id
_entity.type
_entity.pdbx_description
1 polymer ?
#
loop_
_entity_poly.entity_id
_entity_poly.type
_entity_poly.pdbx_seq_one_letter_code
_entity_poly.pdbx_strand_id
1 'polypeptide(L)'
;MSVTVAVGMFDGLHRGHLALFERSLARAQSGRCVAISFDPHPDVVLAKEFRALAPLTPLPEKHAFLARRGIELHVVPFTRELAALTPEEFVEVHLRAPFAPDWLVVGEDFALGRGRSGNVERLRSIGQEAGFEVESVPLLSLHGSAVTSTRIREALSLGQVAQAAELLGRRYRLLGTVVHGDKIGRTLGYPTANLRLHDEKLVPAHGIYAVWSRLAGEARWRPAAMSVGVRPTFGGVVRTLEVHLLDWEGDLYGQDVEVAFVDHLRPELRFDSREALIEAMAQDIIHTRQRLTAAVPEPPGDA
;
A
#
# COMPACT_ATOMS: atom_id res chain seq x y z
N MET A 1 0.78 -19.03 -26.76
CA MET A 1 0.09 -18.02 -25.93
C MET A 1 1.13 -16.98 -25.58
N SER A 2 0.81 -15.70 -25.75
CA SER A 2 1.76 -14.61 -25.45
C SER A 2 2.07 -14.52 -23.96
N VAL A 3 3.34 -14.28 -23.62
CA VAL A 3 3.80 -14.04 -22.25
C VAL A 3 4.28 -12.61 -22.15
N THR A 4 3.65 -11.86 -21.28
CA THR A 4 4.03 -10.47 -20.99
C THR A 4 4.57 -10.38 -19.56
N VAL A 5 5.74 -9.78 -19.42
CA VAL A 5 6.38 -9.57 -18.14
C VAL A 5 6.44 -8.06 -17.83
N ALA A 6 6.04 -7.69 -16.64
CA ALA A 6 6.23 -6.36 -16.07
C ALA A 6 7.23 -6.44 -14.93
N VAL A 7 8.19 -5.50 -14.85
CA VAL A 7 9.19 -5.48 -13.78
C VAL A 7 9.13 -4.18 -13.00
N GLY A 8 9.08 -4.26 -11.68
CA GLY A 8 9.05 -3.09 -10.81
C GLY A 8 8.88 -3.45 -9.34
N MET A 9 9.08 -2.47 -8.44
CA MET A 9 8.81 -2.67 -7.01
C MET A 9 7.31 -2.81 -6.72
N PHE A 10 6.49 -2.13 -7.50
CA PHE A 10 5.02 -2.14 -7.37
C PHE A 10 4.54 -1.88 -5.93
N ASP A 11 5.31 -1.08 -5.18
CA ASP A 11 4.92 -0.71 -3.83
C ASP A 11 3.84 0.38 -3.88
N GLY A 12 2.74 0.15 -3.15
CA GLY A 12 1.54 0.97 -3.21
C GLY A 12 0.59 0.58 -4.33
N LEU A 13 1.00 -0.12 -5.40
CA LEU A 13 0.13 -0.46 -6.54
C LEU A 13 -0.71 0.76 -7.00
N HIS A 14 -0.02 1.90 -7.16
CA HIS A 14 -0.63 3.20 -7.45
C HIS A 14 -1.05 3.31 -8.93
N ARG A 15 -1.77 4.37 -9.27
CA ARG A 15 -2.30 4.61 -10.64
C ARG A 15 -1.26 4.45 -11.74
N GLY A 16 0.00 4.85 -11.51
CA GLY A 16 1.08 4.64 -12.49
C GLY A 16 1.39 3.14 -12.70
N HIS A 17 1.37 2.34 -11.64
CA HIS A 17 1.50 0.88 -11.75
C HIS A 17 0.28 0.25 -12.44
N LEU A 18 -0.93 0.75 -12.15
CA LEU A 18 -2.15 0.26 -12.80
C LEU A 18 -2.10 0.49 -14.31
N ALA A 19 -1.71 1.68 -14.77
CA ALA A 19 -1.54 1.98 -16.19
C ALA A 19 -0.52 1.03 -16.86
N LEU A 20 0.58 0.69 -16.17
CA LEU A 20 1.56 -0.29 -16.64
C LEU A 20 0.93 -1.69 -16.75
N PHE A 21 0.17 -2.11 -15.75
CA PHE A 21 -0.50 -3.42 -15.78
C PHE A 21 -1.60 -3.50 -16.85
N GLU A 22 -2.36 -2.44 -17.09
CA GLU A 22 -3.32 -2.36 -18.19
C GLU A 22 -2.65 -2.59 -19.54
N ARG A 23 -1.48 -1.96 -19.76
CA ARG A 23 -0.69 -2.19 -20.98
C ARG A 23 -0.16 -3.63 -21.05
N SER A 24 0.31 -4.17 -19.91
CA SER A 24 0.81 -5.54 -19.85
C SER A 24 -0.28 -6.57 -20.18
N LEU A 25 -1.48 -6.41 -19.63
CA LEU A 25 -2.64 -7.26 -19.92
C LEU A 25 -3.08 -7.13 -21.39
N ALA A 26 -3.05 -5.93 -21.96
CA ALA A 26 -3.37 -5.71 -23.38
C ALA A 26 -2.37 -6.43 -24.30
N ARG A 27 -1.08 -6.49 -23.94
CA ARG A 27 -0.06 -7.25 -24.69
C ARG A 27 -0.19 -8.75 -24.49
N ALA A 28 -0.52 -9.19 -23.28
CA ALA A 28 -0.74 -10.61 -22.99
C ALA A 28 -1.96 -11.17 -23.74
N GLN A 29 -2.98 -10.33 -24.01
CA GLN A 29 -4.26 -10.76 -24.57
C GLN A 29 -4.90 -11.90 -23.76
N SER A 30 -4.98 -13.11 -24.32
CA SER A 30 -5.43 -14.32 -23.62
C SER A 30 -4.28 -15.16 -23.04
N GLY A 31 -3.06 -14.64 -23.10
CA GLY A 31 -1.86 -15.31 -22.58
C GLY A 31 -1.58 -14.99 -21.11
N ARG A 32 -0.32 -15.14 -20.70
CA ARG A 32 0.12 -14.92 -19.32
C ARG A 32 0.62 -13.49 -19.12
N CYS A 33 0.21 -12.88 -18.01
CA CYS A 33 0.76 -11.61 -17.54
C CYS A 33 1.47 -11.84 -16.19
N VAL A 34 2.75 -11.57 -16.12
CA VAL A 34 3.59 -11.79 -14.94
C VAL A 34 4.16 -10.46 -14.46
N ALA A 35 3.98 -10.14 -13.19
CA ALA A 35 4.62 -9.03 -12.51
C ALA A 35 5.82 -9.55 -11.71
N ILE A 36 7.03 -9.13 -12.05
CA ILE A 36 8.23 -9.39 -11.26
C ILE A 36 8.43 -8.27 -10.27
N SER A 37 8.45 -8.61 -8.99
CA SER A 37 8.73 -7.70 -7.89
C SER A 37 9.87 -8.23 -7.04
N PHE A 38 10.37 -7.41 -6.13
CA PHE A 38 11.53 -7.72 -5.32
C PHE A 38 11.18 -7.63 -3.83
N ASP A 39 11.80 -8.53 -3.04
CA ASP A 39 11.70 -8.51 -1.59
C ASP A 39 13.03 -9.02 -1.00
N PRO A 40 13.62 -8.32 -0.02
CA PRO A 40 13.22 -7.01 0.51
C PRO A 40 13.38 -5.87 -0.52
N HIS A 41 12.88 -4.68 -0.15
CA HIS A 41 13.00 -3.49 -1.02
C HIS A 41 14.48 -3.15 -1.30
N PRO A 42 14.87 -2.81 -2.56
CA PRO A 42 16.24 -2.46 -2.91
C PRO A 42 16.88 -1.41 -1.99
N ASP A 43 16.12 -0.37 -1.61
CA ASP A 43 16.61 0.68 -0.72
C ASP A 43 17.00 0.18 0.67
N VAL A 44 16.42 -0.94 1.12
CA VAL A 44 16.79 -1.58 2.41
C VAL A 44 18.13 -2.30 2.28
N VAL A 45 18.32 -3.03 1.18
CA VAL A 45 19.55 -3.84 0.95
C VAL A 45 20.75 -2.98 0.56
N LEU A 46 20.50 -1.92 -0.24
CA LEU A 46 21.55 -1.06 -0.77
C LEU A 46 21.89 0.12 0.15
N ALA A 47 21.10 0.37 1.19
CA ALA A 47 21.39 1.41 2.17
C ALA A 47 22.75 1.16 2.83
N LYS A 48 23.53 2.24 3.05
CA LYS A 48 24.79 2.17 3.80
C LYS A 48 24.57 1.99 5.28
N GLU A 49 23.44 2.51 5.78
CA GLU A 49 23.01 2.36 7.17
C GLU A 49 21.66 1.64 7.18
N PHE A 50 21.37 0.94 8.29
CA PHE A 50 20.10 0.24 8.44
C PHE A 50 18.93 1.21 8.29
N ARG A 51 18.07 0.97 7.31
CA ARG A 51 16.85 1.73 7.05
C ARG A 51 15.66 0.79 7.02
N ALA A 52 14.84 0.85 8.06
CA ALA A 52 13.54 0.21 8.02
C ALA A 52 12.62 0.98 7.06
N LEU A 53 12.12 0.32 6.05
CA LEU A 53 11.17 0.88 5.10
C LEU A 53 9.88 0.05 5.17
N ALA A 54 8.91 0.52 5.96
CA ALA A 54 7.61 -0.13 6.00
C ALA A 54 6.94 -0.05 4.61
N PRO A 55 6.48 -1.15 4.02
CA PRO A 55 5.86 -1.16 2.69
C PRO A 55 4.52 -0.41 2.69
N LEU A 56 4.16 0.19 1.57
CA LEU A 56 2.80 0.68 1.31
C LEU A 56 1.84 -0.47 1.08
N THR A 57 2.32 -1.52 0.44
CA THR A 57 1.54 -2.74 0.16
C THR A 57 2.40 -3.95 0.48
N PRO A 58 2.16 -4.61 1.63
CA PRO A 58 2.84 -5.86 2.00
C PRO A 58 2.66 -6.95 0.94
N LEU A 59 3.56 -7.92 0.94
CA LEU A 59 3.60 -8.97 -0.08
C LEU A 59 2.30 -9.77 -0.22
N PRO A 60 1.62 -10.20 0.88
CA PRO A 60 0.34 -10.89 0.78
C PRO A 60 -0.76 -10.04 0.12
N GLU A 61 -0.82 -8.74 0.45
CA GLU A 61 -1.77 -7.81 -0.13
C GLU A 61 -1.47 -7.55 -1.62
N LYS A 62 -0.18 -7.40 -1.98
CA LYS A 62 0.27 -7.25 -3.36
C LYS A 62 -0.13 -8.46 -4.19
N HIS A 63 0.11 -9.67 -3.68
CA HIS A 63 -0.26 -10.92 -4.33
C HIS A 63 -1.78 -11.00 -4.56
N ALA A 64 -2.57 -10.77 -3.51
CA ALA A 64 -4.03 -10.82 -3.62
C ALA A 64 -4.59 -9.77 -4.60
N PHE A 65 -4.00 -8.57 -4.64
CA PHE A 65 -4.40 -7.50 -5.55
C PHE A 65 -4.14 -7.85 -7.02
N LEU A 66 -2.96 -8.38 -7.33
CA LEU A 66 -2.57 -8.76 -8.69
C LEU A 66 -3.31 -10.01 -9.17
N ALA A 67 -3.49 -11.01 -8.30
CA ALA A 67 -4.20 -12.25 -8.63
C ALA A 67 -5.64 -11.99 -9.06
N ARG A 68 -6.36 -11.07 -8.39
CA ARG A 68 -7.72 -10.66 -8.78
C ARG A 68 -7.80 -10.05 -10.18
N ARG A 69 -6.68 -9.56 -10.71
CA ARG A 69 -6.58 -8.99 -12.08
C ARG A 69 -6.01 -9.96 -13.10
N GLY A 70 -5.84 -11.23 -12.72
CA GLY A 70 -5.25 -12.24 -13.60
C GLY A 70 -3.75 -12.05 -13.85
N ILE A 71 -3.05 -11.34 -12.94
CA ILE A 71 -1.61 -11.09 -13.01
C ILE A 71 -0.91 -11.99 -12.01
N GLU A 72 0.02 -12.80 -12.49
CA GLU A 72 0.87 -13.65 -11.66
C GLU A 72 1.97 -12.79 -11.00
N LEU A 73 2.14 -12.88 -9.69
CA LEU A 73 3.25 -12.21 -9.00
C LEU A 73 4.43 -13.19 -8.84
N HIS A 74 5.57 -12.82 -9.41
CA HIS A 74 6.84 -13.50 -9.17
C HIS A 74 7.75 -12.60 -8.33
N VAL A 75 8.15 -13.09 -7.15
CA VAL A 75 9.00 -12.32 -6.23
C VAL A 75 10.42 -12.84 -6.31
N VAL A 76 11.34 -11.95 -6.68
CA VAL A 76 12.77 -12.24 -6.71
C VAL A 76 13.41 -11.71 -5.41
N PRO A 77 14.13 -12.55 -4.64
CA PRO A 77 14.88 -12.09 -3.50
C PRO A 77 15.90 -11.01 -3.91
N PHE A 78 15.76 -9.79 -3.38
CA PHE A 78 16.69 -8.73 -3.69
C PHE A 78 17.93 -8.84 -2.81
N THR A 79 19.06 -9.12 -3.43
CA THR A 79 20.35 -9.25 -2.76
C THR A 79 21.39 -8.32 -3.41
N ARG A 80 22.55 -8.18 -2.77
CA ARG A 80 23.68 -7.42 -3.36
C ARG A 80 24.22 -8.09 -4.62
N GLU A 81 24.16 -9.42 -4.70
CA GLU A 81 24.55 -10.20 -5.86
C GLU A 81 23.59 -9.93 -7.03
N LEU A 82 22.27 -9.92 -6.79
CA LEU A 82 21.28 -9.53 -7.80
C LEU A 82 21.53 -8.10 -8.30
N ALA A 83 21.81 -7.16 -7.41
CA ALA A 83 22.10 -5.77 -7.76
C ALA A 83 23.42 -5.59 -8.55
N ALA A 84 24.31 -6.56 -8.50
CA ALA A 84 25.57 -6.58 -9.23
C ALA A 84 25.49 -7.16 -10.64
N LEU A 85 24.39 -7.84 -10.99
CA LEU A 85 24.19 -8.39 -12.32
C LEU A 85 24.20 -7.32 -13.40
N THR A 86 24.74 -7.64 -14.56
CA THR A 86 24.55 -6.80 -15.75
C THR A 86 23.09 -6.88 -16.22
N PRO A 87 22.61 -5.95 -17.04
CA PRO A 87 21.26 -6.05 -17.62
C PRO A 87 21.02 -7.35 -18.37
N GLU A 88 22.01 -7.82 -19.11
CA GLU A 88 21.99 -9.05 -19.91
C GLU A 88 21.84 -10.28 -19.00
N GLU A 89 22.64 -10.36 -17.95
CA GLU A 89 22.58 -11.47 -16.97
C GLU A 89 21.22 -11.47 -16.25
N PHE A 90 20.72 -10.30 -15.86
CA PHE A 90 19.39 -10.20 -15.25
C PHE A 90 18.29 -10.67 -16.20
N VAL A 91 18.32 -10.22 -17.45
CA VAL A 91 17.34 -10.61 -18.47
C VAL A 91 17.38 -12.11 -18.70
N GLU A 92 18.56 -12.71 -18.84
CA GLU A 92 18.68 -14.15 -19.07
C GLU A 92 18.15 -14.96 -17.90
N VAL A 93 18.57 -14.63 -16.67
CA VAL A 93 18.27 -15.44 -15.48
C VAL A 93 16.83 -15.23 -14.99
N HIS A 94 16.32 -13.99 -15.02
CA HIS A 94 15.06 -13.65 -14.39
C HIS A 94 13.90 -13.38 -15.35
N LEU A 95 14.17 -13.25 -16.66
CA LEU A 95 13.12 -13.06 -17.68
C LEU A 95 13.07 -14.22 -18.66
N ARG A 96 14.17 -14.48 -19.39
CA ARG A 96 14.16 -15.46 -20.46
C ARG A 96 14.05 -16.89 -19.97
N ALA A 97 14.92 -17.30 -19.07
CA ALA A 97 14.94 -18.67 -18.59
C ALA A 97 13.61 -19.11 -17.93
N PRO A 98 12.98 -18.31 -17.03
CA PRO A 98 11.73 -18.73 -16.38
C PRO A 98 10.46 -18.48 -17.21
N PHE A 99 10.43 -17.47 -18.09
CA PHE A 99 9.17 -17.02 -18.71
C PHE A 99 9.19 -17.01 -20.23
N ALA A 100 10.35 -16.92 -20.89
CA ALA A 100 10.48 -16.73 -22.33
C ALA A 100 9.48 -15.67 -22.86
N PRO A 101 9.53 -14.40 -22.38
CA PRO A 101 8.53 -13.40 -22.67
C PRO A 101 8.52 -13.00 -24.14
N ASP A 102 7.33 -12.68 -24.66
CA ASP A 102 7.19 -11.98 -25.94
C ASP A 102 7.27 -10.47 -25.74
N TRP A 103 6.84 -10.00 -24.54
CA TRP A 103 6.81 -8.58 -24.18
C TRP A 103 7.37 -8.33 -22.79
N LEU A 104 8.22 -7.30 -22.70
CA LEU A 104 8.63 -6.67 -21.45
C LEU A 104 8.00 -5.27 -21.38
N VAL A 105 7.17 -5.02 -20.36
CA VAL A 105 6.52 -3.72 -20.14
C VAL A 105 7.10 -3.07 -18.89
N VAL A 106 7.64 -1.85 -19.03
CA VAL A 106 8.30 -1.12 -17.95
C VAL A 106 7.91 0.36 -17.95
N GLY A 107 8.10 1.06 -16.82
CA GLY A 107 7.98 2.52 -16.79
C GLY A 107 9.09 3.20 -17.62
N GLU A 108 8.84 4.39 -18.10
CA GLU A 108 9.84 5.13 -18.90
C GLU A 108 11.12 5.50 -18.13
N ASP A 109 11.04 5.60 -16.79
CA ASP A 109 12.15 5.88 -15.88
C ASP A 109 12.81 4.60 -15.33
N PHE A 110 12.32 3.43 -15.77
CA PHE A 110 12.80 2.14 -15.29
C PHE A 110 14.23 1.87 -15.71
N ALA A 111 14.99 1.32 -14.79
CA ALA A 111 16.32 0.79 -15.09
C ALA A 111 16.66 -0.33 -14.10
N LEU A 112 17.29 -1.39 -14.61
CA LEU A 112 17.76 -2.55 -13.86
C LEU A 112 19.26 -2.79 -14.02
N GLY A 113 19.78 -3.79 -13.32
CA GLY A 113 21.16 -4.19 -13.37
C GLY A 113 22.11 -3.22 -12.65
N ARG A 114 23.39 -3.59 -12.63
CA ARG A 114 24.44 -2.87 -11.91
C ARG A 114 24.49 -1.40 -12.32
N GLY A 115 24.38 -0.53 -11.32
CA GLY A 115 24.42 0.92 -11.53
C GLY A 115 23.25 1.47 -12.36
N ARG A 116 22.13 0.74 -12.45
CA ARG A 116 20.97 1.10 -13.29
C ARG A 116 21.34 1.24 -14.79
N SER A 117 22.29 0.44 -15.28
CA SER A 117 22.79 0.53 -16.65
C SER A 117 21.81 -0.02 -17.69
N GLY A 118 20.83 -0.85 -17.29
CA GLY A 118 19.75 -1.38 -18.13
C GLY A 118 18.55 -0.43 -18.19
N ASN A 119 18.72 0.74 -18.78
CA ASN A 119 17.62 1.65 -19.07
C ASN A 119 16.75 1.10 -20.23
N VAL A 120 15.64 1.78 -20.54
CA VAL A 120 14.69 1.36 -21.58
C VAL A 120 15.36 1.12 -22.94
N GLU A 121 16.29 1.98 -23.36
CA GLU A 121 17.01 1.84 -24.64
C GLU A 121 17.88 0.60 -24.66
N ARG A 122 18.63 0.36 -23.55
CA ARG A 122 19.46 -0.85 -23.43
C ARG A 122 18.60 -2.10 -23.41
N LEU A 123 17.46 -2.07 -22.72
CA LEU A 123 16.53 -3.19 -22.69
C LEU A 123 15.93 -3.49 -24.08
N ARG A 124 15.65 -2.47 -24.90
CA ARG A 124 15.23 -2.66 -26.29
C ARG A 124 16.29 -3.36 -27.13
N SER A 125 17.56 -2.95 -26.99
CA SER A 125 18.67 -3.63 -27.67
C SER A 125 18.78 -5.09 -27.27
N ILE A 126 18.73 -5.37 -25.95
CA ILE A 126 18.76 -6.76 -25.42
C ILE A 126 17.55 -7.54 -25.93
N GLY A 127 16.35 -6.94 -25.94
CA GLY A 127 15.13 -7.57 -26.42
C GLY A 127 15.22 -7.98 -27.89
N GLN A 128 15.77 -7.12 -28.75
CA GLN A 128 15.99 -7.45 -30.16
C GLN A 128 16.92 -8.66 -30.36
N GLU A 129 18.00 -8.73 -29.58
CA GLU A 129 18.94 -9.86 -29.61
C GLU A 129 18.32 -11.14 -29.01
N ALA A 130 17.49 -10.98 -27.99
CA ALA A 130 16.92 -12.06 -27.20
C ALA A 130 15.54 -12.55 -27.69
N GLY A 131 14.92 -11.86 -28.66
CA GLY A 131 13.68 -12.24 -29.30
C GLY A 131 12.41 -11.82 -28.54
N PHE A 132 12.43 -10.68 -27.82
CA PHE A 132 11.24 -10.09 -27.20
C PHE A 132 11.16 -8.57 -27.44
N GLU A 133 9.95 -8.05 -27.38
CA GLU A 133 9.68 -6.61 -27.54
C GLU A 133 9.68 -5.88 -26.18
N VAL A 134 10.09 -4.60 -26.17
CA VAL A 134 10.09 -3.77 -24.97
C VAL A 134 9.19 -2.54 -25.16
N GLU A 135 8.13 -2.47 -24.37
CA GLU A 135 7.23 -1.31 -24.29
C GLU A 135 7.52 -0.49 -23.04
N SER A 136 7.72 0.82 -23.22
CA SER A 136 7.80 1.76 -22.10
C SER A 136 6.48 2.50 -21.92
N VAL A 137 6.01 2.57 -20.67
CA VAL A 137 4.80 3.30 -20.30
C VAL A 137 5.20 4.65 -19.70
N PRO A 138 4.66 5.76 -20.21
CA PRO A 138 4.94 7.09 -19.67
C PRO A 138 4.54 7.20 -18.18
N LEU A 139 5.26 8.05 -17.43
CA LEU A 139 4.91 8.34 -16.04
C LEU A 139 3.55 9.04 -15.98
N LEU A 140 2.62 8.47 -15.24
CA LEU A 140 1.36 9.12 -14.96
C LEU A 140 1.58 10.34 -14.09
N SER A 141 1.12 11.51 -14.53
CA SER A 141 1.16 12.73 -13.73
C SER A 141 -0.22 13.09 -13.18
N LEU A 142 -0.24 13.56 -11.94
CA LEU A 142 -1.41 14.08 -11.26
C LEU A 142 -1.06 15.41 -10.60
N HIS A 143 -1.83 16.47 -10.89
CA HIS A 143 -1.55 17.85 -10.44
C HIS A 143 -0.14 18.34 -10.84
N GLY A 144 0.28 18.04 -12.07
CA GLY A 144 1.56 18.49 -12.63
C GLY A 144 2.80 17.75 -12.11
N SER A 145 2.64 16.69 -11.33
CA SER A 145 3.75 15.91 -10.77
C SER A 145 3.53 14.41 -10.95
N ALA A 146 4.60 13.65 -11.18
CA ALA A 146 4.53 12.20 -11.36
C ALA A 146 3.90 11.49 -10.15
N VAL A 147 3.09 10.45 -10.40
CA VAL A 147 2.55 9.57 -9.36
C VAL A 147 3.62 8.55 -8.99
N THR A 148 4.11 8.61 -7.76
CA THR A 148 5.18 7.75 -7.25
C THR A 148 4.89 7.23 -5.85
N SER A 149 5.50 6.09 -5.48
CA SER A 149 5.44 5.55 -4.11
C SER A 149 6.00 6.55 -3.08
N THR A 150 7.03 7.33 -3.45
CA THR A 150 7.62 8.36 -2.59
C THR A 150 6.60 9.43 -2.21
N ARG A 151 5.86 9.98 -3.17
CA ARG A 151 4.80 10.98 -2.89
C ARG A 151 3.69 10.42 -2.03
N ILE A 152 3.32 9.15 -2.22
CA ILE A 152 2.30 8.50 -1.38
C ILE A 152 2.80 8.36 0.05
N ARG A 153 4.06 7.96 0.25
CA ARG A 153 4.69 7.88 1.58
C ARG A 153 4.72 9.24 2.27
N GLU A 154 5.09 10.28 1.53
CA GLU A 154 5.10 11.65 2.02
C GLU A 154 3.70 12.11 2.43
N ALA A 155 2.69 11.93 1.59
CA ALA A 155 1.31 12.26 1.91
C ALA A 155 0.82 11.53 3.17
N LEU A 156 1.08 10.22 3.30
CA LEU A 156 0.71 9.45 4.49
C LEU A 156 1.48 9.91 5.74
N SER A 157 2.76 10.26 5.62
CA SER A 157 3.57 10.75 6.75
C SER A 157 3.13 12.13 7.27
N LEU A 158 2.41 12.88 6.43
CA LEU A 158 1.80 14.16 6.78
C LEU A 158 0.30 14.03 7.16
N GLY A 159 -0.25 12.81 7.19
CA GLY A 159 -1.66 12.57 7.45
C GLY A 159 -2.60 12.90 6.29
N GLN A 160 -2.07 13.26 5.13
CA GLN A 160 -2.83 13.64 3.93
C GLN A 160 -3.39 12.40 3.20
N VAL A 161 -4.25 11.65 3.90
CA VAL A 161 -4.78 10.36 3.41
C VAL A 161 -5.68 10.51 2.19
N ALA A 162 -6.35 11.65 2.02
CA ALA A 162 -7.13 11.96 0.83
C ALA A 162 -6.23 12.10 -0.41
N GLN A 163 -5.11 12.83 -0.29
CA GLN A 163 -4.12 12.95 -1.37
C GLN A 163 -3.48 11.59 -1.70
N ALA A 164 -3.15 10.80 -0.67
CA ALA A 164 -2.65 9.44 -0.88
C ALA A 164 -3.67 8.59 -1.66
N ALA A 165 -4.96 8.71 -1.36
CA ALA A 165 -6.03 8.01 -2.08
C ALA A 165 -6.13 8.43 -3.55
N GLU A 166 -5.98 9.71 -3.86
CA GLU A 166 -5.94 10.20 -5.25
C GLU A 166 -4.78 9.59 -6.05
N LEU A 167 -3.58 9.55 -5.45
CA LEU A 167 -2.39 8.97 -6.07
C LEU A 167 -2.50 7.45 -6.25
N LEU A 168 -3.09 6.77 -5.27
CA LEU A 168 -3.33 5.32 -5.30
C LEU A 168 -4.45 4.93 -6.29
N GLY A 169 -5.44 5.80 -6.51
CA GLY A 169 -6.70 5.47 -7.18
C GLY A 169 -7.69 4.71 -6.29
N ARG A 170 -7.37 4.54 -5.00
CA ARG A 170 -8.20 3.89 -3.99
C ARG A 170 -7.83 4.38 -2.59
N ARG A 171 -8.71 4.20 -1.63
CA ARG A 171 -8.43 4.55 -0.24
C ARG A 171 -7.29 3.69 0.33
N TYR A 172 -6.40 4.31 1.09
CA TYR A 172 -5.37 3.59 1.82
C TYR A 172 -6.01 2.76 2.92
N ARG A 173 -5.57 1.52 3.09
CA ARG A 173 -6.21 0.57 4.01
C ARG A 173 -5.20 -0.04 4.97
N LEU A 174 -5.68 -0.39 6.16
CA LEU A 174 -5.00 -1.24 7.13
C LEU A 174 -5.89 -2.43 7.46
N LEU A 175 -5.28 -3.59 7.68
CA LEU A 175 -5.94 -4.82 8.13
C LEU A 175 -5.24 -5.30 9.40
N GLY A 176 -6.01 -5.61 10.42
CA GLY A 176 -5.46 -6.11 11.68
C GLY A 176 -6.48 -6.86 12.51
N THR A 177 -5.98 -7.66 13.44
CA THR A 177 -6.79 -8.36 14.43
C THR A 177 -7.06 -7.47 15.63
N VAL A 178 -8.28 -7.46 16.13
CA VAL A 178 -8.67 -6.76 17.36
C VAL A 178 -8.08 -7.45 18.56
N VAL A 179 -7.29 -6.72 19.33
CA VAL A 179 -6.62 -7.19 20.54
C VAL A 179 -7.10 -6.45 21.78
N HIS A 180 -6.82 -7.01 22.96
CA HIS A 180 -7.13 -6.33 24.23
C HIS A 180 -6.26 -5.07 24.39
N GLY A 181 -6.91 -3.97 24.77
CA GLY A 181 -6.29 -2.70 25.18
C GLY A 181 -6.76 -2.31 26.58
N ASP A 182 -6.49 -1.05 26.98
CA ASP A 182 -6.77 -0.56 28.34
C ASP A 182 -8.26 -0.29 28.62
N LYS A 183 -9.13 -0.41 27.60
CA LYS A 183 -10.59 -0.25 27.69
C LYS A 183 -11.04 1.14 28.19
N ILE A 184 -10.17 2.17 28.10
CA ILE A 184 -10.47 3.54 28.58
C ILE A 184 -11.67 4.10 27.83
N GLY A 185 -11.72 3.98 26.49
CA GLY A 185 -12.82 4.45 25.66
C GLY A 185 -14.19 3.92 26.11
N ARG A 186 -14.27 2.64 26.55
CA ARG A 186 -15.52 2.06 27.07
C ARG A 186 -16.03 2.80 28.30
N THR A 187 -15.14 3.22 29.22
CA THR A 187 -15.53 3.95 30.43
C THR A 187 -15.99 5.38 30.15
N LEU A 188 -15.65 5.89 28.95
CA LEU A 188 -16.02 7.24 28.47
C LEU A 188 -17.28 7.22 27.58
N GLY A 189 -17.85 6.04 27.30
CA GLY A 189 -19.00 5.89 26.41
C GLY A 189 -18.63 5.70 24.94
N TYR A 190 -17.33 5.61 24.61
CA TYR A 190 -16.81 5.45 23.25
C TYR A 190 -15.92 4.19 23.17
N PRO A 191 -16.50 2.98 23.12
CA PRO A 191 -15.69 1.76 23.05
C PRO A 191 -14.84 1.74 21.79
N THR A 192 -13.53 1.50 21.96
CA THR A 192 -12.56 1.38 20.87
C THR A 192 -12.02 -0.03 20.74
N ALA A 193 -11.79 -0.48 19.52
CA ALA A 193 -11.10 -1.71 19.18
C ALA A 193 -9.62 -1.39 18.92
N ASN A 194 -8.71 -2.02 19.66
CA ASN A 194 -7.27 -1.90 19.41
C ASN A 194 -6.86 -2.87 18.31
N LEU A 195 -6.23 -2.37 17.24
CA LEU A 195 -5.79 -3.18 16.12
C LEU A 195 -4.31 -3.52 16.20
N ARG A 196 -3.99 -4.80 16.04
CA ARG A 196 -2.64 -5.30 15.74
C ARG A 196 -2.60 -5.67 14.27
N LEU A 197 -1.77 -4.98 13.49
CA LEU A 197 -1.63 -5.27 12.06
C LEU A 197 -1.09 -6.68 11.82
N HIS A 198 -1.52 -7.30 10.73
CA HIS A 198 -1.06 -8.62 10.30
C HIS A 198 0.36 -8.56 9.76
N ASP A 199 0.66 -7.52 8.99
CA ASP A 199 1.94 -7.31 8.34
C ASP A 199 2.53 -5.95 8.71
N GLU A 200 3.84 -5.84 8.59
CA GLU A 200 4.52 -4.56 8.66
C GLU A 200 4.05 -3.70 7.48
N LYS A 201 3.37 -2.60 7.77
CA LYS A 201 2.79 -1.69 6.77
C LYS A 201 2.96 -0.25 7.23
N LEU A 202 3.15 0.67 6.27
CA LEU A 202 3.19 2.09 6.57
C LEU A 202 1.88 2.54 7.19
N VAL A 203 1.95 3.09 8.39
CA VAL A 203 0.80 3.69 9.07
C VAL A 203 0.85 5.21 8.86
N PRO A 204 -0.28 5.87 8.55
CA PRO A 204 -0.34 7.33 8.45
C PRO A 204 0.16 8.05 9.70
N ALA A 205 0.39 9.36 9.59
CA ALA A 205 0.78 10.22 10.71
C ALA A 205 -0.16 10.07 11.92
N HIS A 206 0.34 10.44 13.10
CA HIS A 206 -0.48 10.45 14.32
C HIS A 206 -1.63 11.45 14.18
N GLY A 207 -2.79 11.07 14.68
CA GLY A 207 -4.00 11.90 14.64
C GLY A 207 -5.29 11.09 14.66
N ILE A 208 -6.39 11.82 14.55
CA ILE A 208 -7.74 11.27 14.48
C ILE A 208 -8.22 11.34 13.04
N TYR A 209 -8.78 10.23 12.55
CA TYR A 209 -9.18 10.04 11.16
C TYR A 209 -10.65 9.63 11.05
N ALA A 210 -11.33 10.17 10.06
CA ALA A 210 -12.58 9.58 9.56
C ALA A 210 -12.23 8.40 8.68
N VAL A 211 -12.80 7.23 8.98
CA VAL A 211 -12.50 6.00 8.26
C VAL A 211 -13.77 5.19 8.02
N TRP A 212 -13.76 4.40 6.98
CA TRP A 212 -14.68 3.28 6.85
C TRP A 212 -14.04 2.04 7.47
N SER A 213 -14.82 1.25 8.18
CA SER A 213 -14.38 -0.01 8.79
C SER A 213 -15.31 -1.16 8.44
N ARG A 214 -14.77 -2.36 8.24
CA ARG A 214 -15.55 -3.59 8.11
C ARG A 214 -14.84 -4.77 8.78
N LEU A 215 -15.64 -5.74 9.19
CA LEU A 215 -15.13 -7.04 9.59
C LEU A 215 -14.62 -7.79 8.35
N ALA A 216 -13.51 -8.48 8.47
CA ALA A 216 -12.98 -9.27 7.37
C ALA A 216 -13.99 -10.35 6.95
N GLY A 217 -14.21 -10.49 5.65
CA GLY A 217 -15.21 -11.38 5.08
C GLY A 217 -16.63 -10.79 4.96
N GLU A 218 -16.90 -9.63 5.58
CA GLU A 218 -18.16 -8.92 5.34
C GLU A 218 -18.04 -7.95 4.16
N ALA A 219 -19.15 -7.77 3.43
CA ALA A 219 -19.26 -6.75 2.39
C ALA A 219 -19.58 -5.36 2.97
N ARG A 220 -20.20 -5.30 4.17
CA ARG A 220 -20.74 -4.07 4.74
C ARG A 220 -19.64 -3.21 5.39
N TRP A 221 -19.45 -2.02 4.87
CA TRP A 221 -18.65 -0.96 5.50
C TRP A 221 -19.49 -0.17 6.50
N ARG A 222 -18.87 0.21 7.61
CA ARG A 222 -19.47 1.00 8.69
C ARG A 222 -18.63 2.26 8.92
N PRO A 223 -19.27 3.41 9.21
CA PRO A 223 -18.52 4.60 9.58
C PRO A 223 -17.78 4.36 10.90
N ALA A 224 -16.55 4.85 10.99
CA ALA A 224 -15.73 4.73 12.19
C ALA A 224 -14.77 5.92 12.33
N ALA A 225 -14.41 6.25 13.56
CA ALA A 225 -13.31 7.15 13.87
C ALA A 225 -12.09 6.30 14.27
N MET A 226 -10.90 6.66 13.77
CA MET A 226 -9.66 5.96 14.10
C MET A 226 -8.66 6.91 14.72
N SER A 227 -8.08 6.51 15.85
CA SER A 227 -6.90 7.14 16.43
C SER A 227 -5.65 6.38 16.01
N VAL A 228 -4.70 7.10 15.46
CA VAL A 228 -3.32 6.65 15.24
C VAL A 228 -2.45 7.41 16.22
N GLY A 229 -1.95 6.73 17.24
CA GLY A 229 -1.24 7.36 18.32
C GLY A 229 -0.02 6.58 18.78
N VAL A 230 0.53 7.05 19.90
CA VAL A 230 1.65 6.40 20.58
C VAL A 230 1.40 6.36 22.08
N ARG A 231 1.84 5.26 22.69
CA ARG A 231 1.81 5.10 24.14
C ARG A 231 3.23 4.95 24.67
N PRO A 232 3.64 5.77 25.64
CA PRO A 232 4.88 5.54 26.36
C PRO A 232 4.81 4.20 27.13
N THR A 233 5.87 3.43 27.08
CA THR A 233 6.04 2.20 27.85
C THR A 233 7.41 2.20 28.53
N PHE A 234 7.66 1.28 29.48
CA PHE A 234 8.97 1.15 30.13
C PHE A 234 10.12 0.83 29.16
N GLY A 235 9.81 0.32 27.95
CA GLY A 235 10.80 -0.05 26.92
C GLY A 235 10.83 0.89 25.71
N GLY A 236 10.12 2.02 25.74
CA GLY A 236 10.04 2.96 24.60
C GLY A 236 8.64 3.45 24.31
N VAL A 237 8.35 3.68 23.04
CA VAL A 237 7.05 4.17 22.56
C VAL A 237 6.43 3.10 21.66
N VAL A 238 5.23 2.67 22.00
CA VAL A 238 4.47 1.71 21.21
C VAL A 238 3.36 2.43 20.45
N ARG A 239 3.26 2.18 19.16
CA ARG A 239 2.16 2.72 18.34
C ARG A 239 0.85 2.07 18.74
N THR A 240 -0.19 2.88 18.85
CA THR A 240 -1.56 2.45 19.11
C THR A 240 -2.44 2.74 17.91
N LEU A 241 -3.29 1.79 17.57
CA LEU A 241 -4.28 1.89 16.51
C LEU A 241 -5.63 1.56 17.11
N GLU A 242 -6.46 2.56 17.32
CA GLU A 242 -7.75 2.40 17.99
C GLU A 242 -8.88 2.82 17.06
N VAL A 243 -9.87 1.94 16.86
CA VAL A 243 -11.02 2.19 15.99
C VAL A 243 -12.30 2.17 16.80
N HIS A 244 -13.07 3.25 16.72
CA HIS A 244 -14.42 3.35 17.26
C HIS A 244 -15.42 3.21 16.12
N LEU A 245 -16.13 2.08 16.04
CA LEU A 245 -17.19 1.87 15.06
C LEU A 245 -18.44 2.62 15.52
N LEU A 246 -18.95 3.50 14.67
CA LEU A 246 -20.15 4.27 14.97
C LEU A 246 -21.39 3.38 14.85
N ASP A 247 -22.32 3.54 15.78
CA ASP A 247 -23.61 2.83 15.79
C ASP A 247 -23.48 1.30 15.72
N TRP A 248 -22.40 0.79 16.34
CA TRP A 248 -22.14 -0.65 16.39
C TRP A 248 -21.99 -1.12 17.84
N GLU A 249 -22.61 -2.24 18.16
CA GLU A 249 -22.49 -2.91 19.44
C GLU A 249 -22.14 -4.37 19.22
N GLY A 250 -21.26 -4.91 20.04
CA GLY A 250 -20.83 -6.32 19.98
C GLY A 250 -19.42 -6.54 20.50
N ASP A 251 -18.93 -7.75 20.31
CA ASP A 251 -17.57 -8.13 20.66
C ASP A 251 -16.76 -8.35 19.38
N LEU A 252 -15.62 -7.65 19.30
CA LEU A 252 -14.69 -7.70 18.16
C LEU A 252 -13.39 -8.42 18.48
N TYR A 253 -13.17 -8.85 19.73
CA TYR A 253 -11.90 -9.45 20.10
C TYR A 253 -11.59 -10.70 19.27
N GLY A 254 -10.37 -10.75 18.75
CA GLY A 254 -9.90 -11.83 17.87
C GLY A 254 -10.43 -11.79 16.45
N GLN A 255 -11.30 -10.83 16.12
CA GLN A 255 -11.80 -10.65 14.76
C GLN A 255 -10.87 -9.75 13.96
N ASP A 256 -10.78 -10.01 12.67
CA ASP A 256 -10.04 -9.17 11.75
C ASP A 256 -10.89 -8.00 11.27
N VAL A 257 -10.32 -6.82 11.33
CA VAL A 257 -10.98 -5.57 10.94
C VAL A 257 -10.14 -4.87 9.88
N GLU A 258 -10.78 -4.52 8.79
CA GLU A 258 -10.22 -3.67 7.73
C GLU A 258 -10.68 -2.24 7.93
N VAL A 259 -9.73 -1.30 7.79
CA VAL A 259 -9.96 0.15 7.92
C VAL A 259 -9.52 0.84 6.65
N ALA A 260 -10.38 1.68 6.06
CA ALA A 260 -10.11 2.49 4.88
C ALA A 260 -10.13 3.98 5.25
N PHE A 261 -9.00 4.66 5.12
CA PHE A 261 -8.84 6.06 5.47
C PHE A 261 -9.57 6.99 4.50
N VAL A 262 -10.26 7.99 5.05
CA VAL A 262 -11.00 8.99 4.26
C VAL A 262 -10.39 10.37 4.44
N ASP A 263 -10.26 10.83 5.68
CA ASP A 263 -9.79 12.18 5.99
C ASP A 263 -9.09 12.23 7.35
N HIS A 264 -8.14 13.15 7.51
CA HIS A 264 -7.51 13.49 8.77
C HIS A 264 -8.29 14.60 9.44
N LEU A 265 -8.88 14.32 10.60
CA LEU A 265 -9.75 15.26 11.29
C LEU A 265 -8.96 16.28 12.13
N ARG A 266 -7.97 15.80 12.88
CA ARG A 266 -7.09 16.62 13.73
C ARG A 266 -5.87 15.82 14.21
N PRO A 267 -4.80 16.48 14.67
CA PRO A 267 -3.70 15.84 15.37
C PRO A 267 -4.15 15.27 16.72
N GLU A 268 -3.32 14.42 17.32
CA GLU A 268 -3.49 14.03 18.73
C GLU A 268 -3.34 15.23 19.63
N LEU A 269 -4.19 15.30 20.66
CA LEU A 269 -4.17 16.35 21.67
C LEU A 269 -4.03 15.75 23.06
N ARG A 270 -3.42 16.48 23.98
CA ARG A 270 -3.46 16.18 25.42
C ARG A 270 -4.62 16.97 26.02
N PHE A 271 -5.34 16.34 26.93
CA PHE A 271 -6.49 16.92 27.59
C PHE A 271 -6.21 17.04 29.10
N ASP A 272 -6.53 18.20 29.66
CA ASP A 272 -6.33 18.48 31.07
C ASP A 272 -7.45 17.92 31.96
N SER A 273 -8.57 17.52 31.37
CA SER A 273 -9.70 16.90 32.08
C SER A 273 -10.34 15.77 31.25
N ARG A 274 -11.08 14.92 31.97
CA ARG A 274 -11.88 13.85 31.37
C ARG A 274 -13.03 14.43 30.52
N GLU A 275 -13.62 15.52 30.99
CA GLU A 275 -14.72 16.21 30.33
C GLU A 275 -14.29 16.76 28.97
N ALA A 276 -13.12 17.44 28.92
CA ALA A 276 -12.55 17.95 27.68
C ALA A 276 -12.24 16.82 26.66
N LEU A 277 -11.77 15.66 27.14
CA LEU A 277 -11.57 14.49 26.27
C LEU A 277 -12.90 13.98 25.69
N ILE A 278 -13.95 13.87 26.53
CA ILE A 278 -15.28 13.41 26.11
C ILE A 278 -15.87 14.37 25.07
N GLU A 279 -15.75 15.67 25.28
CA GLU A 279 -16.23 16.68 24.34
C GLU A 279 -15.49 16.58 22.98
N ALA A 280 -14.17 16.45 23.01
CA ALA A 280 -13.39 16.26 21.79
C ALA A 280 -13.78 14.97 21.04
N MET A 281 -13.99 13.86 21.75
CA MET A 281 -14.47 12.61 21.13
C MET A 281 -15.86 12.77 20.50
N ALA A 282 -16.77 13.50 21.16
CA ALA A 282 -18.08 13.80 20.59
C ALA A 282 -17.97 14.62 19.29
N GLN A 283 -17.09 15.63 19.25
CA GLN A 283 -16.82 16.41 18.04
C GLN A 283 -16.18 15.56 16.94
N ASP A 284 -15.26 14.68 17.28
CA ASP A 284 -14.66 13.74 16.31
C ASP A 284 -15.71 12.86 15.62
N ILE A 285 -16.71 12.39 16.35
CA ILE A 285 -17.83 11.61 15.80
C ILE A 285 -18.68 12.45 14.84
N ILE A 286 -19.02 13.69 15.23
CA ILE A 286 -19.78 14.60 14.37
C ILE A 286 -19.00 14.84 13.07
N HIS A 287 -17.73 15.18 13.15
CA HIS A 287 -16.88 15.40 12.00
C HIS A 287 -16.74 14.13 11.15
N THR A 288 -16.57 12.97 11.80
CA THR A 288 -16.52 11.67 11.10
C THR A 288 -17.77 11.46 10.24
N ARG A 289 -18.97 11.67 10.82
CA ARG A 289 -20.23 11.53 10.07
C ARG A 289 -20.31 12.49 8.89
N GLN A 290 -19.91 13.74 9.07
CA GLN A 290 -19.90 14.75 8.01
C GLN A 290 -18.96 14.35 6.86
N ARG A 291 -17.77 13.82 7.15
CA ARG A 291 -16.79 13.40 6.14
C ARG A 291 -17.14 12.11 5.44
N LEU A 292 -17.89 11.24 6.08
CA LEU A 292 -18.29 9.95 5.52
C LEU A 292 -19.62 9.95 4.78
N THR A 293 -20.30 11.09 4.63
CA THR A 293 -21.51 11.22 3.81
C THR A 293 -21.26 10.99 2.31
N ALA A 294 -20.02 11.13 1.86
CA ALA A 294 -19.62 10.82 0.48
C ALA A 294 -19.17 9.35 0.37
N ALA A 295 -19.75 8.62 -0.55
CA ALA A 295 -19.49 7.26 -1.02
C ALA A 295 -18.75 6.27 -0.08
N VAL A 296 -19.39 5.17 0.25
CA VAL A 296 -18.77 3.96 0.87
C VAL A 296 -17.55 3.54 0.03
N PRO A 297 -16.44 3.07 0.64
CA PRO A 297 -15.29 2.55 -0.10
C PRO A 297 -15.72 1.46 -1.07
N GLU A 298 -15.20 1.51 -2.28
CA GLU A 298 -15.37 0.41 -3.22
C GLU A 298 -14.80 -0.88 -2.62
N PRO A 299 -15.47 -2.02 -2.81
CA PRO A 299 -14.94 -3.30 -2.37
C PRO A 299 -13.57 -3.57 -3.03
N PRO A 300 -12.67 -4.31 -2.36
CA PRO A 300 -11.37 -4.66 -2.96
C PRO A 300 -11.63 -5.56 -4.17
N GLY A 301 -11.42 -5.04 -5.35
CA GLY A 301 -11.58 -5.77 -6.60
C GLY A 301 -12.24 -4.99 -7.74
N ASP A 302 -12.85 -3.85 -7.46
CA ASP A 302 -13.64 -3.09 -8.44
C ASP A 302 -12.91 -1.82 -8.93
N ALA A 303 -11.58 -1.76 -8.82
CA ALA A 303 -10.76 -0.72 -9.45
C ALA A 303 -9.53 -1.36 -10.11
#